data_725bf709d1dcdf767a85608bc548f90a
#
_entry.id   725bf709d1dcdf767a85608bc548f90a
#
_cell.length_a   1.000
_cell.length_b   1.000
_cell.length_c   1.000
_cell.angle_alpha   90.00
_cell.angle_beta   90.00
_cell.angle_gamma   90.00
#
_symmetry.space_group_name_H-M   'P 1'
#
loop_
_entity.id
_entity.type
_entity.pdbx_description
1 polymer ?
#
loop_
_entity_poly.entity_id
_entity_poly.type
_entity_poly.pdbx_seq_one_letter_code
_entity_poly.pdbx_strand_id
1 'polypeptide(L)'
;MSGLKITLLQQPLVWMDGPANLRHFSRQMEGITGRDVIVLPEMFTTGFAMEAAEQSMSEDEVVAWMREQAARANALVCGSAALQTGLGAVNRFLLVEPEGHVHRYDKRHLFRMADEHHHYVAGNQRLVLTWRGWRILPLV
;
A
#
# COMPACT_ATOMS: atom_id res chain seq x y z
N MET A 1 2.67 -17.06 -23.44
CA MET A 1 2.85 -16.16 -22.30
C MET A 1 1.83 -16.47 -21.23
N SER A 2 2.27 -16.70 -20.01
CA SER A 2 1.36 -16.75 -18.88
C SER A 2 0.88 -15.33 -18.56
N GLY A 3 -0.39 -15.16 -18.23
CA GLY A 3 -0.92 -13.88 -17.79
C GLY A 3 -0.41 -13.50 -16.40
N LEU A 4 -0.44 -12.21 -16.07
CA LEU A 4 -0.15 -11.69 -14.74
C LEU A 4 -1.28 -12.13 -13.77
N LYS A 5 -0.91 -12.82 -12.71
CA LYS A 5 -1.87 -13.34 -11.71
C LYS A 5 -1.97 -12.36 -10.54
N ILE A 6 -3.09 -11.69 -10.42
CA ILE A 6 -3.33 -10.66 -9.40
C ILE A 6 -4.40 -11.14 -8.43
N THR A 7 -4.20 -10.94 -7.14
CA THR A 7 -5.21 -11.06 -6.10
C THR A 7 -5.53 -9.68 -5.54
N LEU A 8 -6.80 -9.32 -5.53
CA LEU A 8 -7.30 -8.10 -4.88
C LEU A 8 -7.91 -8.46 -3.53
N LEU A 9 -7.42 -7.84 -2.47
CA LEU A 9 -7.96 -8.01 -1.12
C LEU A 9 -8.90 -6.84 -0.80
N GLN A 10 -10.09 -6.87 -1.34
CA GLN A 10 -11.14 -5.88 -1.05
C GLN A 10 -11.83 -6.28 0.25
N GLN A 11 -11.40 -5.70 1.36
CA GLN A 11 -11.83 -6.04 2.72
C GLN A 11 -12.28 -4.79 3.47
N PRO A 12 -13.22 -4.92 4.41
CA PRO A 12 -13.54 -3.83 5.32
C PRO A 12 -12.31 -3.49 6.17
N LEU A 13 -12.14 -2.19 6.43
CA LEU A 13 -11.04 -1.69 7.25
C LEU A 13 -11.55 -1.31 8.64
N VAL A 14 -10.77 -1.58 9.67
CA VAL A 14 -10.99 -1.05 11.01
C VAL A 14 -10.52 0.40 11.01
N TRP A 15 -11.45 1.32 11.31
CA TRP A 15 -11.17 2.76 11.23
C TRP A 15 -10.07 3.15 12.21
N MET A 16 -9.02 3.78 11.69
CA MET A 16 -7.89 4.32 12.44
C MET A 16 -7.13 3.32 13.34
N ASP A 17 -7.26 2.01 13.07
CA ASP A 17 -6.56 0.97 13.85
C ASP A 17 -5.61 0.17 12.95
N GLY A 18 -4.39 0.68 12.79
CA GLY A 18 -3.35 0.05 11.98
C GLY A 18 -3.03 -1.38 12.39
N PRO A 19 -2.71 -1.65 13.66
CA PRO A 19 -2.43 -3.01 14.11
C PRO A 19 -3.57 -4.00 13.86
N ALA A 20 -4.83 -3.60 14.04
CA ALA A 20 -5.99 -4.45 13.78
C ALA A 20 -6.11 -4.76 12.28
N ASN A 21 -5.89 -3.76 11.41
CA ASN A 21 -5.90 -3.95 9.96
C ASN A 21 -4.78 -4.89 9.52
N LEU A 22 -3.56 -4.73 10.01
CA LEU A 22 -2.45 -5.62 9.67
C LEU A 22 -2.73 -7.06 10.10
N ARG A 23 -3.29 -7.29 11.30
CA ARG A 23 -3.70 -8.62 11.74
C ARG A 23 -4.77 -9.22 10.85
N HIS A 24 -5.75 -8.41 10.43
CA HIS A 24 -6.80 -8.84 9.53
C HIS A 24 -6.23 -9.29 8.18
N PHE A 25 -5.38 -8.46 7.56
CA PHE A 25 -4.76 -8.81 6.28
C PHE A 25 -3.78 -9.98 6.39
N SER A 26 -3.07 -10.14 7.52
CA SER A 26 -2.24 -11.32 7.75
C SER A 26 -3.07 -12.60 7.64
N ARG A 27 -4.26 -12.62 8.25
CA ARG A 27 -5.17 -13.77 8.16
C ARG A 27 -5.70 -13.98 6.74
N GLN A 28 -6.07 -12.89 6.04
CA GLN A 28 -6.58 -12.97 4.67
C GLN A 28 -5.52 -13.46 3.68
N MET A 29 -4.25 -13.22 3.97
CA MET A 29 -3.13 -13.62 3.11
C MET A 29 -2.60 -15.02 3.42
N GLU A 30 -3.05 -15.65 4.51
CA GLU A 30 -2.66 -17.03 4.81
C GLU A 30 -3.01 -17.96 3.67
N GLY A 31 -2.05 -18.80 3.24
CA GLY A 31 -2.24 -19.78 2.18
C GLY A 31 -2.32 -19.21 0.76
N ILE A 32 -2.22 -17.89 0.56
CA ILE A 32 -2.14 -17.35 -0.80
C ILE A 32 -0.77 -17.68 -1.39
N THR A 33 -0.77 -18.40 -2.49
CA THR A 33 0.42 -18.78 -3.25
C THR A 33 0.17 -18.67 -4.75
N GLY A 34 1.24 -18.72 -5.55
CA GLY A 34 1.14 -18.74 -7.00
C GLY A 34 0.57 -17.46 -7.60
N ARG A 35 0.72 -16.32 -6.91
CA ARG A 35 0.33 -14.99 -7.39
C ARG A 35 1.55 -14.17 -7.75
N ASP A 36 1.38 -13.28 -8.69
CA ASP A 36 2.42 -12.32 -9.06
C ASP A 36 2.30 -11.03 -8.25
N VAL A 37 1.07 -10.59 -8.01
CA VAL A 37 0.76 -9.36 -7.28
C VAL A 37 -0.41 -9.59 -6.33
N ILE A 38 -0.29 -9.05 -5.12
CA ILE A 38 -1.38 -8.97 -4.13
C ILE A 38 -1.61 -7.50 -3.83
N VAL A 39 -2.85 -7.03 -4.03
CA VAL A 39 -3.22 -5.62 -3.89
C VAL A 39 -4.10 -5.43 -2.67
N LEU A 40 -3.63 -4.61 -1.74
CA LEU A 40 -4.36 -4.13 -0.57
C LEU A 40 -5.12 -2.84 -0.90
N PRO A 41 -6.15 -2.47 -0.13
CA PRO A 41 -6.90 -1.24 -0.35
C PRO A 41 -6.07 0.04 -0.23
N GLU A 42 -6.60 1.14 -0.77
CA GLU A 42 -6.11 2.49 -0.46
C GLU A 42 -6.23 2.74 1.04
N MET A 43 -5.16 3.29 1.64
CA MET A 43 -5.05 3.58 3.08
C MET A 43 -5.43 2.37 3.95
N PHE A 44 -4.84 1.22 3.62
CA PHE A 44 -5.22 -0.06 4.21
C PHE A 44 -4.93 -0.17 5.71
N THR A 45 -4.09 0.70 6.27
CA THR A 45 -3.77 0.71 7.71
C THR A 45 -4.80 1.49 8.54
N THR A 46 -5.49 2.46 7.95
CA THR A 46 -6.33 3.40 8.72
C THR A 46 -7.76 3.54 8.19
N GLY A 47 -8.02 3.19 6.94
CA GLY A 47 -9.17 3.67 6.21
C GLY A 47 -8.91 5.07 5.63
N PHE A 48 -9.80 5.53 4.75
CA PHE A 48 -9.65 6.81 4.05
C PHE A 48 -10.04 7.99 4.95
N ALA A 49 -9.19 8.24 5.96
CA ALA A 49 -9.37 9.30 6.94
C ALA A 49 -8.43 10.47 6.65
N MET A 50 -8.96 11.69 6.75
CA MET A 50 -8.18 12.89 6.43
C MET A 50 -7.12 13.19 7.51
N GLU A 51 -7.41 12.87 8.75
CA GLU A 51 -6.51 13.01 9.90
C GLU A 51 -5.61 11.78 10.15
N ALA A 52 -5.65 10.78 9.27
CA ALA A 52 -5.01 9.49 9.51
C ALA A 52 -3.50 9.59 9.74
N ALA A 53 -2.81 10.49 9.07
CA ALA A 53 -1.36 10.60 9.18
C ALA A 53 -0.88 11.03 10.57
N GLU A 54 -1.72 11.70 11.36
CA GLU A 54 -1.38 12.13 12.73
C GLU A 54 -1.29 10.96 13.71
N GLN A 55 -1.97 9.86 13.41
CA GLN A 55 -2.08 8.68 14.25
C GLN A 55 -1.70 7.39 13.51
N SER A 56 -1.06 7.52 12.36
CA SER A 56 -0.68 6.37 11.55
C SER A 56 0.57 5.66 12.11
N MET A 57 0.70 4.41 11.72
CA MET A 57 1.95 3.68 11.91
C MET A 57 3.07 4.35 11.10
N SER A 58 4.32 4.18 11.55
CA SER A 58 5.47 4.63 10.77
C SER A 58 5.61 3.84 9.47
N GLU A 59 6.29 4.42 8.48
CA GLU A 59 6.59 3.70 7.25
C GLU A 59 7.39 2.41 7.52
N ASP A 60 8.35 2.47 8.44
CA ASP A 60 9.18 1.31 8.77
C ASP A 60 8.36 0.14 9.31
N GLU A 61 7.37 0.41 10.16
CA GLU A 61 6.47 -0.63 10.68
C GLU A 61 5.60 -1.24 9.57
N VAL A 62 5.03 -0.40 8.71
CA VAL A 62 4.21 -0.84 7.59
C VAL A 62 5.03 -1.65 6.59
N VAL A 63 6.20 -1.16 6.23
CA VAL A 63 7.11 -1.82 5.29
C VAL A 63 7.63 -3.15 5.85
N ALA A 64 7.94 -3.22 7.15
CA ALA A 64 8.38 -4.45 7.80
C ALA A 64 7.30 -5.55 7.66
N TRP A 65 6.05 -5.19 7.93
CA TRP A 65 4.93 -6.13 7.75
C TRP A 65 4.74 -6.52 6.29
N MET A 66 4.80 -5.56 5.36
CA MET A 66 4.66 -5.86 3.92
C MET A 66 5.77 -6.77 3.41
N ARG A 67 7.00 -6.57 3.88
CA ARG A 67 8.15 -7.46 3.55
C ARG A 67 7.91 -8.90 4.00
N GLU A 68 7.39 -9.07 5.19
CA GLU A 68 7.04 -10.40 5.70
C GLU A 68 5.98 -11.07 4.81
N GLN A 69 4.92 -10.34 4.46
CA GLN A 69 3.86 -10.88 3.62
C GLN A 69 4.34 -11.17 2.18
N ALA A 70 5.14 -10.29 1.60
CA ALA A 70 5.68 -10.47 0.26
C ALA A 70 6.60 -11.69 0.18
N ALA A 71 7.46 -11.89 1.18
CA ALA A 71 8.34 -13.05 1.27
C ALA A 71 7.54 -14.35 1.41
N ARG A 72 6.53 -14.38 2.28
CA ARG A 72 5.69 -15.56 2.51
C ARG A 72 4.88 -15.95 1.29
N ALA A 73 4.28 -15.00 0.62
CA ALA A 73 3.45 -15.23 -0.56
C ALA A 73 4.28 -15.38 -1.85
N ASN A 74 5.56 -15.04 -1.83
CA ASN A 74 6.42 -14.90 -3.00
C ASN A 74 5.74 -14.08 -4.11
N ALA A 75 5.24 -12.90 -3.75
CA ALA A 75 4.50 -11.99 -4.61
C ALA A 75 4.83 -10.53 -4.30
N LEU A 76 4.65 -9.65 -5.29
CA LEU A 76 4.66 -8.21 -5.06
C LEU A 76 3.43 -7.84 -4.23
N VAL A 77 3.63 -7.33 -3.01
CA VAL A 77 2.53 -6.84 -2.15
C VAL A 77 2.47 -5.33 -2.25
N CYS A 78 1.31 -4.80 -2.54
CA CYS A 78 1.13 -3.36 -2.71
C CYS A 78 -0.18 -2.85 -2.10
N GLY A 79 -0.14 -1.59 -1.68
CA GLY A 79 -1.25 -0.86 -1.09
C GLY A 79 -0.79 0.50 -0.60
N SER A 80 -1.70 1.42 -0.34
CA SER A 80 -1.30 2.74 0.18
C SER A 80 -1.53 2.88 1.67
N ALA A 81 -0.73 3.75 2.28
CA ALA A 81 -0.85 4.13 3.69
C ALA A 81 -0.72 5.65 3.84
N ALA A 82 -1.43 6.18 4.84
CA ALA A 82 -1.23 7.55 5.29
C ALA A 82 0.05 7.61 6.11
N LEU A 83 1.00 8.43 5.69
CA LEU A 83 2.31 8.52 6.33
C LEU A 83 2.71 9.97 6.57
N GLN A 84 3.33 10.23 7.71
CA GLN A 84 3.91 11.53 8.00
C GLN A 84 5.33 11.62 7.44
N THR A 85 5.62 12.68 6.71
CA THR A 85 6.96 12.96 6.15
C THR A 85 7.45 14.33 6.63
N GLY A 86 8.72 14.64 6.33
CA GLY A 86 9.26 15.96 6.61
C GLY A 86 8.60 17.12 5.86
N LEU A 87 7.86 16.83 4.78
CA LEU A 87 7.12 17.81 3.97
C LEU A 87 5.62 17.83 4.29
N GLY A 88 5.16 16.98 5.18
CA GLY A 88 3.75 16.81 5.55
C GLY A 88 3.25 15.39 5.35
N ALA A 89 1.95 15.20 5.51
CA ALA A 89 1.31 13.91 5.33
C ALA A 89 1.18 13.56 3.84
N VAL A 90 1.43 12.30 3.50
CA VAL A 90 1.27 11.77 2.14
C VAL A 90 0.39 10.52 2.15
N ASN A 91 -0.33 10.30 1.07
CA ASN A 91 -0.96 9.02 0.77
C ASN A 91 0.02 8.26 -0.13
N ARG A 92 0.83 7.39 0.49
CA ARG A 92 1.93 6.70 -0.17
C ARG A 92 1.56 5.30 -0.57
N PHE A 93 1.60 5.03 -1.86
CA PHE A 93 1.47 3.68 -2.40
C PHE A 93 2.82 2.98 -2.30
N LEU A 94 2.82 1.89 -1.55
CA LEU A 94 4.00 1.05 -1.30
C LEU A 94 3.88 -0.22 -2.13
N LEU A 95 4.96 -0.61 -2.80
CA LEU A 95 5.06 -1.86 -3.54
C LEU A 95 6.32 -2.57 -3.06
N VAL A 96 6.13 -3.74 -2.46
CA VAL A 96 7.20 -4.47 -1.78
C VAL A 96 7.42 -5.82 -2.44
N GLU A 97 8.63 -6.04 -2.95
CA GLU A 97 9.04 -7.29 -3.58
C GLU A 97 9.38 -8.36 -2.53
N PRO A 98 9.29 -9.66 -2.87
CA PRO A 98 9.64 -10.77 -1.96
C PRO A 98 11.04 -10.67 -1.37
N GLU A 99 12.01 -10.11 -2.12
CA GLU A 99 13.39 -9.90 -1.71
C GLU A 99 13.57 -8.70 -0.79
N GLY A 100 12.52 -7.91 -0.58
CA GLY A 100 12.49 -6.78 0.34
C GLY A 100 12.68 -5.41 -0.30
N HIS A 101 12.84 -5.31 -1.63
CA HIS A 101 12.88 -4.03 -2.32
C HIS A 101 11.53 -3.30 -2.19
N VAL A 102 11.58 -2.00 -1.90
CA VAL A 102 10.40 -1.15 -1.72
C VAL A 102 10.38 -0.06 -2.77
N HIS A 103 9.27 0.00 -3.51
CA HIS A 103 8.98 1.10 -4.42
C HIS A 103 7.91 1.97 -3.81
N ARG A 104 7.99 3.28 -4.03
CA ARG A 104 7.12 4.30 -3.44
C ARG A 104 6.53 5.20 -4.50
N TYR A 105 5.24 5.44 -4.38
CA TYR A 105 4.53 6.41 -5.21
C TYR A 105 3.58 7.22 -4.32
N ASP A 106 3.83 8.52 -4.22
CA ASP A 106 2.94 9.41 -3.48
C ASP A 106 1.79 9.87 -4.40
N LYS A 107 0.58 9.72 -3.92
CA LYS A 107 -0.65 10.07 -4.67
C LYS A 107 -0.54 11.50 -5.21
N ARG A 108 -0.69 11.63 -6.53
CA ARG A 108 -0.53 12.90 -7.23
C ARG A 108 -1.85 13.67 -7.37
N HIS A 109 -2.94 12.96 -7.55
CA HIS A 109 -4.27 13.51 -7.80
C HIS A 109 -5.16 13.27 -6.58
N LEU A 110 -5.05 14.19 -5.61
CA LEU A 110 -5.79 14.10 -4.36
C LEU A 110 -7.29 14.26 -4.57
N PHE A 111 -8.08 13.52 -3.81
CA PHE A 111 -9.55 13.50 -3.92
C PHE A 111 -10.15 14.74 -3.26
N ARG A 112 -10.37 15.78 -4.06
CA ARG A 112 -10.81 17.11 -3.58
C ARG A 112 -12.20 17.08 -2.94
N MET A 113 -13.08 16.19 -3.37
CA MET A 113 -14.42 16.08 -2.79
C MET A 113 -14.43 15.60 -1.34
N ALA A 114 -13.36 14.92 -0.90
CA ALA A 114 -13.16 14.53 0.50
C ALA A 114 -12.16 15.43 1.22
N ASP A 115 -11.83 16.60 0.67
CA ASP A 115 -10.86 17.54 1.20
C ASP A 115 -9.44 16.99 1.39
N GLU A 116 -9.10 15.88 0.73
CA GLU A 116 -7.78 15.25 0.84
C GLU A 116 -6.63 16.23 0.59
N HIS A 117 -6.81 17.18 -0.35
CA HIS A 117 -5.82 18.20 -0.69
C HIS A 117 -5.53 19.23 0.41
N HIS A 118 -6.36 19.30 1.46
CA HIS A 118 -6.12 20.15 2.63
C HIS A 118 -5.36 19.39 3.73
N HIS A 119 -5.28 18.06 3.66
CA HIS A 119 -4.68 17.21 4.69
C HIS A 119 -3.41 16.52 4.23
N TYR A 120 -3.28 16.26 2.92
CA TYR A 120 -2.18 15.52 2.33
C TYR A 120 -1.45 16.35 1.28
N VAL A 121 -0.14 16.11 1.18
CA VAL A 121 0.71 16.69 0.14
C VAL A 121 0.64 15.82 -1.10
N ALA A 122 0.36 16.41 -2.25
CA ALA A 122 0.38 15.71 -3.53
C ALA A 122 1.81 15.33 -3.93
N GLY A 123 1.98 14.11 -4.44
CA GLY A 123 3.22 13.69 -5.07
C GLY A 123 3.45 14.36 -6.40
N ASN A 124 4.67 14.29 -6.92
CA ASN A 124 5.06 14.88 -8.20
C ASN A 124 5.88 13.93 -9.09
N GLN A 125 6.06 12.69 -8.67
CA GLN A 125 6.84 11.70 -9.38
C GLN A 125 5.94 10.63 -10.01
N ARG A 126 6.33 10.13 -11.16
CA ARG A 126 5.81 8.88 -11.71
C ARG A 126 6.73 7.74 -11.31
N LEU A 127 6.13 6.56 -11.12
CA LEU A 127 6.86 5.33 -10.93
C LEU A 127 6.43 4.33 -12.01
N VAL A 128 7.40 3.75 -12.68
CA VAL A 128 7.18 2.56 -13.52
C VAL A 128 8.19 1.52 -13.04
N LEU A 129 7.69 0.37 -12.61
CA LEU A 129 8.57 -0.74 -12.23
C LEU A 129 8.40 -1.91 -13.19
N THR A 130 9.45 -2.70 -13.34
CA THR A 130 9.39 -3.96 -14.06
C THR A 130 9.33 -5.09 -13.04
N TRP A 131 8.28 -5.88 -13.11
CA TRP A 131 8.07 -7.02 -12.23
C TRP A 131 7.73 -8.27 -13.04
N ARG A 132 8.55 -9.30 -12.94
CA ARG A 132 8.36 -10.57 -13.67
C ARG A 132 8.06 -10.40 -15.17
N GLY A 133 8.76 -9.45 -15.79
CA GLY A 133 8.59 -9.13 -17.22
C GLY A 133 7.44 -8.18 -17.56
N TRP A 134 6.64 -7.78 -16.57
CA TRP A 134 5.55 -6.82 -16.73
C TRP A 134 5.99 -5.42 -16.32
N ARG A 135 5.55 -4.42 -17.08
CA ARG A 135 5.71 -3.01 -16.69
C ARG A 135 4.47 -2.56 -15.95
N ILE A 136 4.66 -2.13 -14.71
CA ILE A 136 3.58 -1.71 -13.81
C ILE A 136 3.71 -0.21 -13.57
N LEU A 137 2.64 0.53 -13.83
CA LEU A 137 2.47 1.94 -13.46
C LEU A 137 1.47 2.01 -12.31
N PRO A 138 1.94 2.17 -11.06
CA PRO A 138 1.04 2.30 -9.93
C PRO A 138 0.35 3.66 -9.90
N LEU A 139 -0.94 3.64 -9.58
CA LEU A 139 -1.78 4.81 -9.33
C LEU A 139 -2.65 4.54 -8.11
N VAL A 140 -2.95 5.58 -7.35
CA VAL A 140 -3.89 5.54 -6.22
C VAL A 140 -4.67 6.85 -6.15
#